data_a119b18da8eca64faf0144a3d6442610
#
_entry.id   a119b18da8eca64faf0144a3d6442610
#
_cell.length_a   1.000
_cell.length_b   1.000
_cell.length_c   1.000
_cell.angle_alpha   90.00
_cell.angle_beta   90.00
_cell.angle_gamma   90.00
#
_symmetry.space_group_name_H-M   'P 1'
#
loop_
_entity.id
_entity.type
_entity.pdbx_description
1 polymer ?
#
loop_
_entity_poly.entity_id
_entity_poly.type
_entity_poly.pdbx_seq_one_letter_code
_entity_poly.pdbx_strand_id
1 'polypeptide(L)' 'MTYEEQKKELYFANAVIGAIDNVKTPMLMYQEEKDVVRKALRMYIDRIENDMSGR' A
#
# COMPACT_ATOMS: atom_id res chain seq x y z
N MET A 1 6.53 13.34 -9.51
CA MET A 1 7.20 12.53 -8.48
C MET A 1 8.50 11.99 -9.02
N THR A 2 9.60 12.07 -8.26
CA THR A 2 10.87 11.51 -8.67
C THR A 2 10.88 10.00 -8.45
N TYR A 3 11.85 9.33 -9.07
CA TYR A 3 12.01 7.88 -8.89
C TYR A 3 12.23 7.52 -7.42
N GLU A 4 13.01 8.33 -6.72
CA GLU A 4 13.29 8.12 -5.29
C GLU A 4 12.02 8.24 -4.46
N GLU A 5 11.18 9.22 -4.77
CA GLU A 5 9.92 9.40 -4.07
C GLU A 5 8.96 8.25 -4.34
N GLN A 6 8.93 7.76 -5.57
CA GLN A 6 8.09 6.62 -5.93
C GLN A 6 8.51 5.36 -5.18
N LYS A 7 9.81 5.10 -5.07
CA LYS A 7 10.31 3.96 -4.31
C LYS A 7 9.91 4.06 -2.85
N LYS A 8 10.00 5.26 -2.28
CA LYS A 8 9.61 5.51 -0.90
C LYS A 8 8.13 5.24 -0.68
N GLU A 9 7.30 5.72 -1.60
CA GLU A 9 5.85 5.50 -1.53
C GLU A 9 5.51 4.01 -1.60
N LEU A 10 6.17 3.28 -2.48
CA LEU A 10 5.99 1.85 -2.59
C LEU A 10 6.37 1.13 -1.29
N TYR A 11 7.48 1.53 -0.71
CA TYR A 11 7.92 0.93 0.54
C TYR A 11 6.90 1.14 1.65
N PHE A 12 6.42 2.37 1.80
CA PHE A 12 5.44 2.67 2.85
C PHE A 12 4.11 1.98 2.59
N ALA A 13 3.65 1.95 1.35
CA ALA A 13 2.39 1.30 1.01
C ALA A 13 2.45 -0.19 1.32
N ASN A 14 3.56 -0.86 0.98
CA ASN A 14 3.74 -2.26 1.29
C ASN A 14 3.84 -2.50 2.81
N ALA A 15 4.49 -1.59 3.52
CA ALA A 15 4.60 -1.69 4.97
C ALA A 15 3.22 -1.58 5.64
N VAL A 16 2.37 -0.68 5.13
CA VAL A 16 1.02 -0.52 5.65
C VAL A 16 0.19 -1.77 5.38
N ILE A 17 0.30 -2.34 4.19
CA ILE A 17 -0.40 -3.59 3.87
C ILE A 17 0.03 -4.70 4.83
N GLY A 18 1.33 -4.82 5.07
CA GLY A 18 1.85 -5.81 6.01
C GLY A 18 1.32 -5.60 7.43
N ALA A 19 1.23 -4.36 7.85
CA ALA A 19 0.70 -4.03 9.18
C ALA A 19 -0.79 -4.39 9.29
N ILE A 20 -1.56 -4.13 8.24
CA ILE A 20 -2.98 -4.46 8.22
C ILE A 20 -3.19 -5.97 8.29
N ASP A 21 -2.34 -6.74 7.61
CA ASP A 21 -2.43 -8.20 7.59
C ASP A 21 -1.93 -8.83 8.90
N ASN A 22 -1.17 -8.09 9.70
CA ASN A 22 -0.62 -8.60 10.94
C ASN A 22 -1.66 -8.51 12.06
N VAL A 23 -2.05 -9.67 12.60
CA VAL A 23 -3.06 -9.74 13.66
C VAL A 23 -2.64 -9.05 14.96
N LYS A 24 -1.35 -8.79 15.13
CA LYS A 24 -0.84 -8.11 16.30
C LYS A 24 -0.93 -6.60 16.22
N THR A 25 -1.28 -6.08 15.06
CA THR A 25 -1.42 -4.64 14.87
C THR A 25 -2.63 -4.15 15.65
N PRO A 26 -2.48 -3.13 16.50
CA PRO A 26 -3.59 -2.63 17.30
C PRO A 26 -4.52 -1.72 16.52
N MET A 27 -4.83 -2.09 15.30
CA MET A 27 -5.76 -1.34 14.48
C MET A 27 -7.18 -1.85 14.73
N LEU A 28 -8.03 -0.96 15.21
CA LEU A 28 -9.42 -1.28 15.50
C LEU A 28 -10.26 -1.11 14.24
N MET A 29 -9.97 -1.95 13.24
CA MET A 29 -10.72 -1.94 12.00
C MET A 29 -11.45 -3.27 11.84
N TYR A 30 -12.68 -3.17 11.35
CA TYR A 30 -13.41 -4.38 10.97
C TYR A 30 -12.77 -5.01 9.74
N GLN A 31 -12.98 -6.30 9.56
CA GLN A 31 -12.39 -7.03 8.45
C GLN A 31 -12.74 -6.39 7.10
N GLU A 32 -13.97 -5.94 6.97
CA GLU A 32 -14.44 -5.30 5.73
C GLU A 32 -13.68 -4.02 5.45
N GLU A 33 -13.39 -3.23 6.50
CA GLU A 33 -12.63 -2.01 6.35
C GLU A 33 -11.18 -2.31 5.96
N LYS A 34 -10.60 -3.35 6.55
CA LYS A 34 -9.25 -3.78 6.20
C LYS A 34 -9.16 -4.17 4.73
N ASP A 35 -10.18 -4.87 4.24
CA ASP A 35 -10.21 -5.31 2.85
C ASP A 35 -10.27 -4.13 1.90
N VAL A 36 -11.08 -3.12 2.23
CA VAL A 36 -11.18 -1.91 1.41
C VAL A 36 -9.84 -1.16 1.39
N VAL A 37 -9.23 -1.00 2.55
CA VAL A 37 -7.95 -0.29 2.64
C VAL A 37 -6.85 -1.05 1.89
N ARG A 38 -6.80 -2.37 2.04
CA ARG A 38 -5.83 -3.20 1.34
C ARG A 38 -6.01 -3.09 -0.17
N LYS A 39 -7.25 -3.13 -0.64
CA LYS A 39 -7.56 -3.01 -2.06
C LYS A 39 -7.13 -1.64 -2.59
N ALA A 40 -7.43 -0.58 -1.86
CA ALA A 40 -7.05 0.77 -2.26
C ALA A 40 -5.53 0.91 -2.34
N LEU A 41 -4.80 0.35 -1.38
CA LEU A 41 -3.35 0.39 -1.37
C LEU A 41 -2.75 -0.38 -2.53
N ARG A 42 -3.32 -1.55 -2.86
CA ARG A 42 -2.85 -2.32 -4.01
C ARG A 42 -3.07 -1.58 -5.31
N MET A 43 -4.20 -0.92 -5.46
CA MET A 43 -4.46 -0.10 -6.64
C MET A 43 -3.47 1.05 -6.74
N TYR A 44 -3.15 1.67 -5.62
CA TYR A 44 -2.17 2.75 -5.56
C TYR A 44 -0.78 2.24 -5.96
N ILE A 45 -0.38 1.08 -5.43
CA ILE A 45 0.90 0.46 -5.75
C ILE A 45 0.97 0.14 -7.24
N ASP A 46 -0.07 -0.47 -7.78
CA ASP A 46 -0.12 -0.82 -9.20
C ASP A 46 0.02 0.42 -10.07
N ARG A 47 -0.61 1.50 -9.67
CA ARG A 47 -0.55 2.75 -10.40
C ARG A 47 0.87 3.31 -10.43
N ILE A 48 1.56 3.28 -9.30
CA ILE A 48 2.94 3.75 -9.21
C ILE A 48 3.86 2.85 -10.04
N GLU A 49 3.68 1.54 -9.94
CA GLU A 49 4.50 0.59 -10.68
C GLU A 49 4.31 0.74 -12.18
N ASN A 50 3.07 0.96 -12.61
CA ASN A 50 2.78 1.22 -14.02
C ASN A 50 3.48 2.49 -14.50
N ASP A 51 3.44 3.53 -13.69
CA ASP A 51 4.08 4.80 -14.02
C ASP A 51 5.59 4.64 -14.16
N MET A 52 6.19 3.86 -13.24
CA MET A 52 7.62 3.58 -13.27
C MET A 52 7.99 2.72 -14.47
N SER A 53 7.16 1.75 -14.81
CA SER A 53 7.42 0.86 -15.95
C SER A 53 7.24 1.54 -17.30
N GLY A 54 6.42 2.58 -17.34
CA GLY A 54 6.14 3.31 -18.57
C GLY A 54 7.23 4.28 -19.00
N ARG A 55 8.33 4.33 -18.29
CA ARG A 55 9.43 5.28 -18.58
C ARG A 55 10.53 4.72 -19.46
#